data_0bda0d0e0cfff1f52dbf13d8e0bbf1b0
#
_entry.id   0bda0d0e0cfff1f52dbf13d8e0bbf1b0
#
_cell.length_a   1.000
_cell.length_b   1.000
_cell.length_c   1.000
_cell.angle_alpha   90.00
_cell.angle_beta   90.00
_cell.angle_gamma   90.00
#
_symmetry.space_group_name_H-M   'P 1'
#
loop_
_entity.id
_entity.type
_entity.pdbx_description
1 polymer ?
#
loop_
_entity_poly.entity_id
_entity_poly.type
_entity_poly.pdbx_seq_one_letter_code
_entity_poly.pdbx_strand_id
1 'polypeptide(L)'
;MVIQLLTGATGAIGFGILFHTKRNYLPLVGIGGAFGWFVYVISKDAGLGIFFSSLLAGLFVDFYAEILARVCKETSTAFFVPSVIPMIPGSTLYYCMSSIVENELEMAWQYGKDTFLFAFGIAAGMSIAWAVCDLTRRIKEQQKKKLAKRLLTLTGTMMRNNHRPDIIYLFVLDYSLLVSGARIAPFIESSFLL
;
A
#
# COMPACT_ATOMS: atom_id res chain seq x y z
N MET A 1 -17.98 15.37 -11.65
CA MET A 1 -17.40 14.61 -10.51
C MET A 1 -17.97 13.19 -10.39
N VAL A 2 -19.30 13.01 -10.14
CA VAL A 2 -19.86 11.66 -9.89
C VAL A 2 -19.57 10.67 -11.02
N ILE A 3 -19.77 11.07 -12.28
CA ILE A 3 -19.51 10.23 -13.47
C ILE A 3 -18.03 9.81 -13.53
N GLN A 4 -17.11 10.71 -13.25
CA GLN A 4 -15.67 10.44 -13.25
C GLN A 4 -15.25 9.45 -12.16
N LEU A 5 -15.86 9.55 -10.97
CA LEU A 5 -15.64 8.59 -9.88
C LEU A 5 -16.18 7.20 -10.22
N LEU A 6 -17.37 7.14 -10.82
CA LEU A 6 -17.96 5.87 -11.26
C LEU A 6 -17.13 5.22 -12.37
N THR A 7 -16.66 5.98 -13.35
CA THR A 7 -15.80 5.46 -14.42
C THR A 7 -14.45 5.01 -13.90
N GLY A 8 -13.86 5.74 -12.94
CA GLY A 8 -12.64 5.33 -12.23
C GLY A 8 -12.82 4.02 -11.45
N ALA A 9 -13.94 3.90 -10.71
CA ALA A 9 -14.25 2.68 -9.98
C ALA A 9 -14.49 1.48 -10.90
N THR A 10 -15.31 1.63 -11.95
CA THR A 10 -15.59 0.56 -12.91
C THR A 10 -14.35 0.15 -13.69
N GLY A 11 -13.51 1.12 -14.07
CA GLY A 11 -12.20 0.87 -14.70
C GLY A 11 -11.29 0.05 -13.79
N ALA A 12 -11.15 0.45 -12.53
CA ALA A 12 -10.34 -0.27 -11.54
C ALA A 12 -10.84 -1.71 -11.33
N ILE A 13 -12.15 -1.92 -11.26
CA ILE A 13 -12.74 -3.27 -11.15
C ILE A 13 -12.44 -4.09 -12.42
N GLY A 14 -12.59 -3.50 -13.61
CA GLY A 14 -12.29 -4.16 -14.87
C GLY A 14 -10.84 -4.63 -14.95
N PHE A 15 -9.90 -3.78 -14.59
CA PHE A 15 -8.48 -4.15 -14.50
C PHE A 15 -8.21 -5.15 -13.37
N GLY A 16 -8.90 -5.06 -12.24
CA GLY A 16 -8.84 -6.05 -11.18
C GLY A 16 -9.21 -7.46 -11.66
N ILE A 17 -10.23 -7.59 -12.51
CA ILE A 17 -10.61 -8.86 -13.14
C ILE A 17 -9.52 -9.32 -14.10
N LEU A 18 -8.97 -8.43 -14.92
CA LEU A 18 -7.90 -8.74 -15.87
C LEU A 18 -6.65 -9.26 -15.18
N PHE A 19 -6.28 -8.67 -14.03
CA PHE A 19 -5.13 -9.10 -13.22
C PHE A 19 -5.44 -10.26 -12.28
N HIS A 20 -6.57 -10.93 -12.44
CA HIS A 20 -6.97 -12.10 -11.63
C HIS A 20 -7.03 -11.82 -10.13
N THR A 21 -7.36 -10.58 -9.74
CA THR A 21 -7.61 -10.26 -8.34
C THR A 21 -8.79 -11.06 -7.81
N LYS A 22 -8.71 -11.60 -6.62
CA LYS A 22 -9.78 -12.39 -6.00
C LYS A 22 -11.10 -11.60 -6.00
N ARG A 23 -12.19 -12.25 -6.39
CA ARG A 23 -13.51 -11.60 -6.52
C ARG A 23 -13.95 -10.84 -5.28
N ASN A 24 -13.60 -11.33 -4.10
CA ASN A 24 -13.93 -10.69 -2.81
C ASN A 24 -13.23 -9.33 -2.62
N TYR A 25 -12.14 -9.07 -3.34
CA TYR A 25 -11.35 -7.83 -3.23
C TYR A 25 -11.65 -6.82 -4.34
N LEU A 26 -12.41 -7.20 -5.36
CA LEU A 26 -12.78 -6.31 -6.47
C LEU A 26 -13.49 -5.02 -6.01
N PRO A 27 -14.45 -5.06 -5.06
CA PRO A 27 -15.06 -3.83 -4.56
C PRO A 27 -14.04 -2.89 -3.89
N LEU A 28 -13.07 -3.45 -3.17
CA LEU A 28 -12.01 -2.68 -2.52
C LEU A 28 -11.09 -2.00 -3.53
N VAL A 29 -10.76 -2.70 -4.62
CA VAL A 29 -10.00 -2.13 -5.74
C VAL A 29 -10.77 -0.99 -6.41
N GLY A 30 -12.08 -1.17 -6.64
CA GLY A 30 -12.96 -0.14 -7.20
C GLY A 30 -13.01 1.12 -6.34
N ILE A 31 -13.12 0.95 -5.02
CA ILE A 31 -13.05 2.05 -4.05
C ILE A 31 -11.69 2.76 -4.15
N GLY A 32 -10.58 2.01 -4.26
CA GLY A 32 -9.24 2.58 -4.43
C GLY A 32 -9.13 3.47 -5.66
N GLY A 33 -9.61 3.02 -6.82
CA GLY A 33 -9.63 3.79 -8.06
C GLY A 33 -10.51 5.06 -7.97
N ALA A 34 -11.70 4.94 -7.36
CA ALA A 34 -12.58 6.09 -7.13
C ALA A 34 -11.94 7.13 -6.20
N PHE A 35 -11.35 6.69 -5.07
CA PHE A 35 -10.68 7.57 -4.13
C PHE A 35 -9.44 8.25 -4.73
N GLY A 36 -8.65 7.53 -5.51
CA GLY A 36 -7.50 8.12 -6.20
C GLY A 36 -7.93 9.28 -7.11
N TRP A 37 -8.96 9.06 -7.91
CA TRP A 37 -9.53 10.10 -8.77
C TRP A 37 -10.14 11.26 -7.99
N PHE A 38 -10.82 10.98 -6.89
CA PHE A 38 -11.39 11.99 -5.99
C PHE A 38 -10.31 12.91 -5.41
N VAL A 39 -9.22 12.35 -4.88
CA VAL A 39 -8.08 13.12 -4.36
C VAL A 39 -7.45 13.98 -5.45
N TYR A 40 -7.30 13.45 -6.67
CA TYR A 40 -6.78 14.21 -7.80
C TYR A 40 -7.64 15.43 -8.14
N VAL A 41 -8.97 15.23 -8.27
CA VAL A 41 -9.90 16.32 -8.64
C VAL A 41 -9.92 17.40 -7.57
N ILE A 42 -10.06 17.04 -6.29
CA ILE A 42 -10.07 18.02 -5.20
C ILE A 42 -8.75 18.79 -5.14
N SER A 43 -7.62 18.13 -5.29
CA SER A 43 -6.32 18.77 -5.26
C SER A 43 -6.14 19.74 -6.46
N LYS A 44 -6.67 19.38 -7.62
CA LYS A 44 -6.68 20.24 -8.81
C LYS A 44 -7.59 21.46 -8.63
N ASP A 45 -8.79 21.27 -8.08
CA ASP A 45 -9.74 22.35 -7.80
C ASP A 45 -9.22 23.31 -6.72
N ALA A 46 -8.39 22.82 -5.80
CA ALA A 46 -7.66 23.64 -4.81
C ALA A 46 -6.51 24.48 -5.41
N GLY A 47 -6.27 24.39 -6.71
CA GLY A 47 -5.22 25.18 -7.41
C GLY A 47 -3.83 24.58 -7.35
N LEU A 48 -3.68 23.35 -6.92
CA LEU A 48 -2.39 22.65 -6.78
C LEU A 48 -1.87 22.18 -8.14
N GLY A 49 -1.63 22.73 -9.15
CA GLY A 49 -1.07 22.26 -10.44
C GLY A 49 -1.14 20.73 -10.68
N ILE A 50 -1.02 20.31 -11.92
CA ILE A 50 -1.18 18.91 -12.34
C ILE A 50 -0.21 17.98 -11.59
N PHE A 51 1.05 18.41 -11.43
CA PHE A 51 2.08 17.60 -10.77
C PHE A 51 1.75 17.29 -9.31
N PHE A 52 1.42 18.29 -8.50
CA PHE A 52 1.12 18.07 -7.07
C PHE A 52 -0.18 17.32 -6.86
N SER A 53 -1.19 17.55 -7.71
CA SER A 53 -2.46 16.83 -7.63
C SER A 53 -2.29 15.33 -7.93
N SER A 54 -1.50 15.00 -8.96
CA SER A 54 -1.20 13.60 -9.31
C SER A 54 -0.27 12.93 -8.30
N LEU A 55 0.67 13.68 -7.71
CA LEU A 55 1.53 13.20 -6.63
C LEU A 55 0.72 12.81 -5.40
N LEU A 56 -0.18 13.67 -4.93
CA LEU A 56 -1.05 13.38 -3.78
C LEU A 56 -1.96 12.19 -4.06
N ALA A 57 -2.54 12.11 -5.24
CA ALA A 57 -3.40 10.99 -5.62
C ALA A 57 -2.63 9.67 -5.66
N GLY A 58 -1.44 9.63 -6.27
CA GLY A 58 -0.58 8.44 -6.31
C GLY A 58 -0.13 8.00 -4.93
N LEU A 59 0.28 8.95 -4.08
CA LEU A 59 0.64 8.70 -2.68
C LEU A 59 -0.53 8.09 -1.91
N PHE A 60 -1.72 8.64 -2.07
CA PHE A 60 -2.91 8.17 -1.36
C PHE A 60 -3.33 6.75 -1.79
N VAL A 61 -3.32 6.47 -3.10
CA VAL A 61 -3.67 5.15 -3.63
C VAL A 61 -2.68 4.09 -3.15
N ASP A 62 -1.38 4.40 -3.09
CA ASP A 62 -0.36 3.45 -2.63
C ASP A 62 -0.50 3.18 -1.12
N PHE A 63 -0.71 4.21 -0.29
CA PHE A 63 -1.02 4.01 1.13
C PHE A 63 -2.27 3.16 1.34
N TYR A 64 -3.32 3.42 0.59
CA TYR A 64 -4.55 2.63 0.64
C TYR A 64 -4.28 1.15 0.31
N ALA A 65 -3.57 0.89 -0.79
CA ALA A 65 -3.20 -0.46 -1.21
C ALA A 65 -2.35 -1.20 -0.17
N GLU A 66 -1.40 -0.48 0.47
CA GLU A 66 -0.54 -1.05 1.50
C GLU A 66 -1.30 -1.40 2.79
N ILE A 67 -2.29 -0.58 3.19
CA ILE A 67 -3.18 -0.88 4.31
C ILE A 67 -4.02 -2.12 4.00
N LEU A 68 -4.63 -2.17 2.81
CA LEU A 68 -5.42 -3.32 2.37
C LEU A 68 -4.61 -4.61 2.33
N ALA A 69 -3.39 -4.56 1.78
CA ALA A 69 -2.48 -5.69 1.72
C ALA A 69 -2.22 -6.29 3.11
N ARG A 70 -2.09 -5.44 4.13
CA ARG A 70 -1.90 -5.90 5.53
C ARG A 70 -3.15 -6.52 6.12
N VAL A 71 -4.32 -5.95 5.84
CA VAL A 71 -5.61 -6.45 6.34
C VAL A 71 -5.97 -7.77 5.67
N CYS A 72 -5.83 -7.84 4.34
CA CYS A 72 -6.20 -9.00 3.53
C CYS A 72 -5.10 -10.07 3.49
N LYS A 73 -3.89 -9.80 4.01
CA LYS A 73 -2.70 -10.68 3.95
C LYS A 73 -2.32 -11.07 2.51
N GLU A 74 -2.48 -10.14 1.60
CA GLU A 74 -2.13 -10.25 0.18
C GLU A 74 -1.01 -9.27 -0.19
N THR A 75 -0.51 -9.34 -1.42
CA THR A 75 0.50 -8.40 -1.91
C THR A 75 -0.12 -7.03 -2.19
N SER A 76 0.57 -5.94 -1.85
CA SER A 76 0.09 -4.58 -2.10
C SER A 76 -0.11 -4.29 -3.60
N THR A 77 0.70 -4.89 -4.46
CA THR A 77 0.59 -4.78 -5.92
C THR A 77 -0.76 -5.27 -6.46
N ALA A 78 -1.37 -6.28 -5.83
CA ALA A 78 -2.68 -6.79 -6.25
C ALA A 78 -3.82 -5.76 -6.09
N PHE A 79 -3.69 -4.81 -5.17
CA PHE A 79 -4.64 -3.73 -4.97
C PHE A 79 -4.20 -2.45 -5.68
N PHE A 80 -2.91 -2.15 -5.64
CA PHE A 80 -2.34 -0.92 -6.17
C PHE A 80 -2.46 -0.83 -7.69
N VAL A 81 -1.98 -1.85 -8.42
CA VAL A 81 -1.92 -1.82 -9.89
C VAL A 81 -3.29 -1.54 -10.52
N PRO A 82 -4.36 -2.31 -10.23
CA PRO A 82 -5.65 -2.04 -10.84
C PRO A 82 -6.29 -0.73 -10.37
N SER A 83 -5.96 -0.23 -9.17
CA SER A 83 -6.48 1.05 -8.66
C SER A 83 -5.83 2.25 -9.32
N VAL A 84 -4.55 2.17 -9.73
CA VAL A 84 -3.83 3.30 -10.34
C VAL A 84 -4.04 3.39 -11.85
N ILE A 85 -4.32 2.28 -12.54
CA ILE A 85 -4.45 2.27 -14.01
C ILE A 85 -5.49 3.27 -14.54
N PRO A 86 -6.69 3.43 -13.95
CA PRO A 86 -7.65 4.43 -14.40
C PRO A 86 -7.14 5.87 -14.31
N MET A 87 -6.09 6.12 -13.51
CA MET A 87 -5.47 7.43 -13.37
C MET A 87 -4.39 7.71 -14.41
N ILE A 88 -3.96 6.70 -15.19
CA ILE A 88 -2.95 6.92 -16.23
C ILE A 88 -3.48 7.94 -17.23
N PRO A 89 -2.70 8.98 -17.58
CA PRO A 89 -3.14 10.10 -18.42
C PRO A 89 -3.23 9.72 -19.90
N GLY A 90 -4.04 8.68 -20.21
CA GLY A 90 -4.19 8.16 -21.57
C GLY A 90 -4.85 9.14 -22.53
N SER A 91 -5.79 9.95 -22.04
CA SER A 91 -6.47 10.95 -22.87
C SER A 91 -5.53 12.08 -23.31
N THR A 92 -4.72 12.62 -22.41
CA THR A 92 -3.75 13.67 -22.74
C THR A 92 -2.66 13.16 -23.67
N LEU A 93 -2.23 11.91 -23.49
CA LEU A 93 -1.30 11.25 -24.40
C LEU A 93 -1.91 11.09 -25.81
N TYR A 94 -3.17 10.67 -25.90
CA TYR A 94 -3.90 10.54 -27.15
C TYR A 94 -3.98 11.90 -27.86
N TYR A 95 -4.40 12.96 -27.18
CA TYR A 95 -4.48 14.31 -27.75
C TYR A 95 -3.12 14.83 -28.16
N CYS A 96 -2.04 14.54 -27.42
CA CYS A 96 -0.69 14.86 -27.83
C CYS A 96 -0.34 14.24 -29.19
N MET A 97 -0.62 12.95 -29.35
CA MET A 97 -0.37 12.23 -30.61
C MET A 97 -1.25 12.75 -31.77
N SER A 98 -2.54 13.02 -31.51
CA SER A 98 -3.48 13.57 -32.49
C SER A 98 -2.99 14.93 -33.00
N SER A 99 -2.62 15.82 -32.07
CA SER A 99 -2.12 17.17 -32.42
C SER A 99 -0.81 17.15 -33.24
N ILE A 100 0.04 16.13 -33.04
CA ILE A 100 1.26 15.94 -33.88
C ILE A 100 0.83 15.57 -35.32
N VAL A 101 -0.14 14.67 -35.47
CA VAL A 101 -0.63 14.25 -36.79
C VAL A 101 -1.32 15.39 -37.51
N GLU A 102 -2.06 16.23 -36.79
CA GLU A 102 -2.74 17.41 -37.30
C GLU A 102 -1.79 18.60 -37.55
N ASN A 103 -0.51 18.42 -37.25
CA ASN A 103 0.55 19.45 -37.40
C ASN A 103 0.38 20.67 -36.47
N GLU A 104 -0.36 20.50 -35.36
CA GLU A 104 -0.56 21.51 -34.32
C GLU A 104 0.49 21.37 -33.22
N LEU A 105 1.74 21.74 -33.51
CA LEU A 105 2.87 21.48 -32.60
C LEU A 105 2.76 22.19 -31.23
N GLU A 106 2.10 23.34 -31.19
CA GLU A 106 1.90 24.08 -29.94
C GLU A 106 0.97 23.33 -28.97
N MET A 107 -0.14 22.80 -29.47
CA MET A 107 -1.06 21.96 -28.70
C MET A 107 -0.42 20.63 -28.32
N ALA A 108 0.31 20.01 -29.24
CA ALA A 108 1.05 18.77 -28.96
C ALA A 108 2.04 18.96 -27.82
N TRP A 109 2.79 20.06 -27.79
CA TRP A 109 3.72 20.39 -26.71
C TRP A 109 3.00 20.54 -25.36
N GLN A 110 1.85 21.21 -25.33
CA GLN A 110 1.07 21.43 -24.12
C GLN A 110 0.55 20.13 -23.55
N TYR A 111 -0.10 19.28 -24.36
CA TYR A 111 -0.58 17.96 -23.94
C TYR A 111 0.55 17.02 -23.54
N GLY A 112 1.68 17.06 -24.23
CA GLY A 112 2.87 16.28 -23.90
C GLY A 112 3.45 16.65 -22.54
N LYS A 113 3.58 17.95 -22.26
CA LYS A 113 4.02 18.45 -20.95
C LYS A 113 3.08 18.04 -19.82
N ASP A 114 1.77 18.16 -20.03
CA ASP A 114 0.77 17.78 -19.03
C ASP A 114 0.79 16.29 -18.75
N THR A 115 0.92 15.46 -19.78
CA THR A 115 1.07 14.01 -19.66
C THR A 115 2.32 13.65 -18.85
N PHE A 116 3.45 14.28 -19.15
CA PHE A 116 4.71 14.05 -18.46
C PHE A 116 4.63 14.46 -16.97
N LEU A 117 4.10 15.64 -16.69
CA LEU A 117 3.92 16.13 -15.32
C LEU A 117 2.99 15.22 -14.51
N PHE A 118 1.93 14.73 -15.14
CA PHE A 118 1.00 13.82 -14.51
C PHE A 118 1.65 12.47 -14.17
N ALA A 119 2.31 11.85 -15.15
CA ALA A 119 2.97 10.56 -14.96
C ALA A 119 4.11 10.64 -13.93
N PHE A 120 4.91 11.72 -13.99
CA PHE A 120 5.99 11.93 -13.04
C PHE A 120 5.46 12.19 -11.61
N GLY A 121 4.35 12.92 -11.49
CA GLY A 121 3.67 13.14 -10.21
C GLY A 121 3.21 11.81 -9.56
N ILE A 122 2.54 10.94 -10.33
CA ILE A 122 2.14 9.62 -9.81
C ILE A 122 3.37 8.81 -9.39
N ALA A 123 4.41 8.74 -10.25
CA ALA A 123 5.61 7.97 -9.96
C ALA A 123 6.33 8.46 -8.69
N ALA A 124 6.42 9.78 -8.50
CA ALA A 124 6.99 10.37 -7.30
C ALA A 124 6.14 10.07 -6.05
N GLY A 125 4.80 10.19 -6.15
CA GLY A 125 3.88 9.87 -5.07
C GLY A 125 4.00 8.41 -4.60
N MET A 126 4.02 7.46 -5.54
CA MET A 126 4.25 6.05 -5.26
C MET A 126 5.59 5.80 -4.57
N SER A 127 6.66 6.40 -5.10
CA SER A 127 8.01 6.20 -4.56
C SER A 127 8.11 6.67 -3.11
N ILE A 128 7.49 7.80 -2.78
CA ILE A 128 7.43 8.34 -1.41
C ILE A 128 6.63 7.40 -0.50
N ALA A 129 5.45 6.97 -0.92
CA ALA A 129 4.60 6.09 -0.12
C ALA A 129 5.28 4.75 0.15
N TRP A 130 5.87 4.14 -0.88
CA TRP A 130 6.62 2.90 -0.74
C TRP A 130 7.81 3.04 0.20
N ALA A 131 8.59 4.13 0.09
CA ALA A 131 9.73 4.38 0.98
C ALA A 131 9.30 4.51 2.46
N VAL A 132 8.21 5.23 2.73
CA VAL A 132 7.66 5.38 4.09
C VAL A 132 7.17 4.03 4.64
N CYS A 133 6.48 3.23 3.83
CA CYS A 133 6.00 1.91 4.22
C CYS A 133 7.14 0.93 4.49
N ASP A 134 8.18 0.92 3.65
CA ASP A 134 9.37 0.07 3.82
C ASP A 134 10.15 0.45 5.09
N LEU A 135 10.34 1.75 5.32
CA LEU A 135 10.99 2.25 6.54
C LEU A 135 10.23 1.81 7.80
N THR A 136 8.90 1.91 7.78
CA THR A 136 8.05 1.48 8.90
C THR A 136 8.16 -0.04 9.15
N ARG A 137 8.25 -0.85 8.10
CA ARG A 137 8.48 -2.30 8.21
C ARG A 137 9.84 -2.59 8.84
N ARG A 138 10.91 -1.97 8.36
CA ARG A 138 12.28 -2.15 8.88
C ARG A 138 12.39 -1.76 10.35
N ILE A 139 11.77 -0.66 10.76
CA ILE A 139 11.75 -0.23 12.17
C ILE A 139 11.05 -1.29 13.04
N LYS A 140 9.88 -1.78 12.63
CA LYS A 140 9.15 -2.83 13.36
C LYS A 140 9.94 -4.14 13.47
N GLU A 141 10.61 -4.55 12.41
CA GLU A 141 11.48 -5.74 12.43
C GLU A 141 12.69 -5.58 13.36
N GLN A 142 13.32 -4.41 13.34
CA GLN A 142 14.43 -4.13 14.25
C GLN A 142 13.98 -4.12 15.72
N GLN A 143 12.81 -3.57 16.00
CA GLN A 143 12.25 -3.61 17.36
C GLN A 143 11.96 -5.04 17.80
N LYS A 144 11.37 -5.88 16.94
CA LYS A 144 11.17 -7.31 17.22
C LYS A 144 12.50 -8.02 17.49
N LYS A 145 13.53 -7.79 16.67
CA LYS A 145 14.87 -8.38 16.86
C LYS A 145 15.53 -7.92 18.17
N LYS A 146 15.39 -6.63 18.54
CA LYS A 146 15.90 -6.11 19.82
C LYS A 146 15.19 -6.72 21.02
N LEU A 147 13.87 -6.85 20.95
CA LEU A 147 13.07 -7.47 21.99
C LEU A 147 13.47 -8.96 22.15
N ALA A 148 13.57 -9.69 21.04
CA ALA A 148 14.01 -11.07 21.00
C ALA A 148 15.40 -11.27 21.63
N LYS A 149 16.37 -10.39 21.29
CA LYS A 149 17.71 -10.43 21.91
C LYS A 149 17.65 -10.18 23.42
N ARG A 150 16.86 -9.22 23.88
CA ARG A 150 16.68 -8.95 25.32
C ARG A 150 16.08 -10.15 26.05
N LEU A 151 15.06 -10.78 25.49
CA LEU A 151 14.46 -12.00 26.04
C LEU A 151 15.47 -13.14 26.12
N LEU A 152 16.26 -13.38 25.06
CA LEU A 152 17.32 -14.40 25.06
C LEU A 152 18.39 -14.13 26.13
N THR A 153 18.78 -12.88 26.31
CA THR A 153 19.76 -12.49 27.35
C THR A 153 19.19 -12.72 28.73
N LEU A 154 17.95 -12.37 28.99
CA LEU A 154 17.27 -12.61 30.25
C LEU A 154 17.10 -14.11 30.53
N THR A 155 16.73 -14.89 29.54
CA THR A 155 16.61 -16.36 29.63
C THR A 155 17.95 -16.99 29.92
N GLY A 156 19.03 -16.56 29.23
CA GLY A 156 20.39 -17.04 29.49
C GLY A 156 20.90 -16.69 30.89
N THR A 157 20.50 -15.53 31.44
CA THR A 157 20.84 -15.14 32.82
C THR A 157 20.05 -15.95 33.85
N MET A 158 18.77 -16.23 33.55
CA MET A 158 17.94 -17.08 34.43
C MET A 158 18.38 -18.56 34.42
N MET A 159 18.83 -19.09 33.26
CA MET A 159 19.41 -20.43 33.17
C MET A 159 20.66 -20.59 34.03
N ARG A 160 21.49 -19.55 34.14
CA ARG A 160 22.70 -19.62 34.96
C ARG A 160 22.39 -19.63 36.46
N ASN A 161 21.22 -19.10 36.86
CA ASN A 161 20.89 -18.89 38.28
C ASN A 161 19.86 -19.86 38.86
N ASN A 162 19.13 -20.63 38.04
CA ASN A 162 18.07 -21.50 38.54
C ASN A 162 17.88 -22.76 37.70
N HIS A 163 18.00 -23.93 38.32
CA HIS A 163 18.00 -25.29 37.74
C HIS A 163 16.59 -25.79 37.40
N ARG A 164 15.68 -25.01 36.84
CA ARG A 164 14.34 -25.47 36.45
C ARG A 164 14.16 -25.44 34.91
N PRO A 165 14.18 -26.60 34.25
CA PRO A 165 14.02 -26.72 32.80
C PRO A 165 12.60 -26.34 32.29
N ASP A 166 11.59 -26.43 33.12
CA ASP A 166 10.17 -26.27 32.72
C ASP A 166 9.85 -24.83 32.27
N ILE A 167 10.50 -23.84 32.87
CA ILE A 167 10.33 -22.42 32.53
C ILE A 167 10.93 -22.13 31.14
N ILE A 168 11.93 -22.90 30.72
CA ILE A 168 12.61 -22.73 29.43
C ILE A 168 11.70 -23.12 28.28
N TYR A 169 10.96 -24.21 28.40
CA TYR A 169 10.01 -24.66 27.38
C TYR A 169 8.87 -23.66 27.19
N LEU A 170 8.34 -23.07 28.27
CA LEU A 170 7.32 -22.04 28.21
C LEU A 170 7.83 -20.77 27.51
N PHE A 171 9.06 -20.36 27.76
CA PHE A 171 9.66 -19.17 27.15
C PHE A 171 10.01 -19.37 25.66
N VAL A 172 10.49 -20.57 25.27
CA VAL A 172 10.78 -20.91 23.87
C VAL A 172 9.48 -21.03 23.08
N LEU A 173 8.40 -21.52 23.66
CA LEU A 173 7.07 -21.61 23.07
C LEU A 173 6.49 -20.21 22.86
N ASP A 174 6.59 -19.33 23.84
CA ASP A 174 6.15 -17.94 23.78
C ASP A 174 6.96 -17.14 22.72
N TYR A 175 8.26 -17.41 22.62
CA TYR A 175 9.12 -16.84 21.59
C TYR A 175 8.74 -17.31 20.18
N SER A 176 8.44 -18.60 19.98
CA SER A 176 8.05 -19.12 18.67
C SER A 176 6.70 -18.57 18.22
N LEU A 177 5.76 -18.37 19.15
CA LEU A 177 4.46 -17.76 18.91
C LEU A 177 4.59 -16.25 18.58
N LEU A 178 5.47 -15.53 19.26
CA LEU A 178 5.73 -14.11 19.05
C LEU A 178 6.42 -13.85 17.71
N VAL A 179 7.31 -14.75 17.27
CA VAL A 179 7.96 -14.70 15.95
C VAL A 179 7.00 -15.08 14.83
N SER A 180 6.11 -16.06 15.08
CA SER A 180 5.11 -16.55 14.13
C SER A 180 3.93 -15.57 13.91
N GLY A 181 3.77 -14.53 14.74
CA GLY A 181 2.69 -13.54 14.59
C GLY A 181 1.31 -14.08 14.97
N ALA A 182 1.22 -15.26 15.59
CA ALA A 182 -0.03 -15.81 16.12
C ALA A 182 -0.46 -15.03 17.36
N ARG A 183 -1.70 -14.57 17.41
CA ARG A 183 -2.26 -13.90 18.60
C ARG A 183 -2.38 -14.89 19.76
N ILE A 184 -1.66 -14.59 20.83
CA ILE A 184 -1.72 -15.31 22.10
C ILE A 184 -2.92 -14.77 22.88
N ALA A 185 -4.14 -15.17 22.59
CA ALA A 185 -5.25 -14.80 23.45
C ALA A 185 -5.94 -15.96 24.19
N PRO A 186 -5.99 -17.24 23.76
CA PRO A 186 -6.77 -18.21 24.51
C PRO A 186 -5.99 -19.27 25.30
N PHE A 187 -4.64 -19.25 25.31
CA PHE A 187 -3.89 -20.40 25.89
C PHE A 187 -3.43 -20.23 27.35
N ILE A 188 -3.47 -18.98 27.87
CA ILE A 188 -3.02 -18.71 29.24
C ILE A 188 -4.13 -19.05 30.29
N GLU A 189 -5.41 -18.99 29.90
CA GLU A 189 -6.51 -19.22 30.84
C GLU A 189 -6.74 -20.69 31.21
N SER A 190 -6.28 -21.63 30.38
CA SER A 190 -6.51 -23.07 30.67
C SER A 190 -5.38 -23.75 31.47
N SER A 191 -4.21 -23.11 31.63
CA SER A 191 -3.07 -23.71 32.33
C SER A 191 -2.91 -23.25 33.78
N PHE A 192 -3.79 -22.37 34.28
CA PHE A 192 -3.77 -21.92 35.70
C PHE A 192 -4.83 -22.59 36.57
N LEU A 193 -5.56 -23.61 36.05
CA LEU A 193 -6.62 -24.33 36.77
C LEU A 193 -6.36 -25.82 36.90
N LEU A 194 -5.09 -26.24 37.06
CA LEU A 194 -4.75 -27.61 37.51
C LEU A 194 -3.63 -27.58 38.54
#